data_82d331214fcdd054d25bdb67f441abae
#
_entry.id   82d331214fcdd054d25bdb67f441abae
#
_cell.length_a   1.000
_cell.length_b   1.000
_cell.length_c   1.000
_cell.angle_alpha   90.00
_cell.angle_beta   90.00
_cell.angle_gamma   90.00
#
_symmetry.space_group_name_H-M   'P 1'
#
loop_
_entity.id
_entity.type
_entity.pdbx_description
1 polymer ?
#
loop_
_entity_poly.entity_id
_entity_poly.type
_entity_poly.pdbx_seq_one_letter_code
_entity_poly.pdbx_strand_id
1 'polypeptide(L)'
;MKNIFVILLFLNLAVGFGQNNDAPKEDAKLIKEMATEKSDETDYDQIYTSVQVQAVPPGGMNAFRKYIASSFRLPEVDETTTGTVIAKFVVWDDGSIRDIQIVKESPAGLGLGKEAVRVFTNSAKWTPGQYNGRSIKQYYTIPISLQIAPVDKIVQPIKEIEASPKKD
;
A
#
# COMPACT_ATOMS: atom_id res chain seq x y z
N MET A 1 12.51 27.77 -0.15
CA MET A 1 13.69 28.48 -0.66
C MET A 1 13.68 28.38 -2.17
N LYS A 2 13.89 29.49 -2.81
CA LYS A 2 13.54 29.95 -4.15
C LYS A 2 14.02 29.08 -5.31
N ASN A 3 13.09 28.64 -6.15
CA ASN A 3 13.37 28.10 -7.48
C ASN A 3 13.74 29.27 -8.41
N ILE A 4 14.97 29.25 -8.89
CA ILE A 4 15.43 30.22 -9.89
C ILE A 4 15.16 29.62 -11.26
N PHE A 5 14.14 30.15 -11.93
CA PHE A 5 13.87 29.93 -13.35
C PHE A 5 14.83 30.82 -14.15
N VAL A 6 15.82 30.23 -14.78
CA VAL A 6 16.69 30.94 -15.73
C VAL A 6 16.02 30.91 -17.09
N ILE A 7 15.36 32.03 -17.44
CA ILE A 7 14.89 32.27 -18.81
C ILE A 7 16.08 32.85 -19.60
N LEU A 8 16.63 32.06 -20.53
CA LEU A 8 17.62 32.51 -21.49
C LEU A 8 16.89 33.18 -22.66
N LEU A 9 16.95 34.50 -22.64
CA LEU A 9 16.48 35.36 -23.74
C LEU A 9 17.48 35.31 -24.89
N PHE A 10 17.13 34.65 -26.00
CA PHE A 10 17.91 34.73 -27.24
C PHE A 10 17.57 35.99 -28.00
N LEU A 11 18.53 36.92 -28.02
CA LEU A 11 18.52 38.11 -28.83
C LEU A 11 18.83 37.73 -30.29
N ASN A 12 17.85 37.95 -31.17
CA ASN A 12 18.05 37.84 -32.62
C ASN A 12 18.99 38.92 -33.13
N LEU A 13 20.14 38.53 -33.63
CA LEU A 13 20.96 39.38 -34.50
C LEU A 13 20.95 38.77 -35.92
N ALA A 14 20.12 39.35 -36.76
CA ALA A 14 20.09 39.02 -38.18
C ALA A 14 21.31 39.63 -38.86
N VAL A 15 22.22 38.77 -39.33
CA VAL A 15 23.19 39.13 -40.38
C VAL A 15 23.05 38.06 -41.45
N GLY A 16 22.51 38.49 -42.57
CA GLY A 16 22.43 37.68 -43.76
C GLY A 16 23.83 37.43 -44.37
N PHE A 17 24.04 36.22 -44.87
CA PHE A 17 24.82 35.96 -46.10
C PHE A 17 24.85 34.46 -46.41
N GLY A 18 24.49 34.07 -47.60
CA GLY A 18 25.07 32.90 -48.30
C GLY A 18 24.29 31.58 -48.10
N GLN A 19 23.47 31.25 -49.10
CA GLN A 19 23.00 29.89 -49.33
C GLN A 19 24.18 28.97 -49.62
N ASN A 20 24.46 28.01 -48.73
CA ASN A 20 25.08 26.74 -49.08
C ASN A 20 24.25 25.63 -48.45
N ASN A 21 23.56 24.87 -49.31
CA ASN A 21 22.79 23.68 -48.95
C ASN A 21 23.74 22.49 -48.72
N ASP A 22 24.45 22.47 -47.60
CA ASP A 22 25.09 21.25 -47.10
C ASP A 22 24.87 21.21 -45.59
N ALA A 23 23.70 20.75 -45.18
CA ALA A 23 23.45 20.42 -43.79
C ALA A 23 24.22 19.13 -43.46
N PRO A 24 25.03 19.13 -42.38
CA PRO A 24 25.72 17.91 -41.94
C PRO A 24 24.66 16.90 -41.47
N LYS A 25 24.63 15.75 -42.14
CA LYS A 25 23.74 14.63 -41.80
C LYS A 25 24.07 13.97 -40.45
N GLU A 26 25.10 14.42 -39.76
CA GLU A 26 25.51 13.89 -38.43
C GLU A 26 24.68 14.42 -37.28
N ASP A 27 24.21 15.67 -37.32
CA ASP A 27 23.44 16.24 -36.21
C ASP A 27 22.04 15.65 -36.09
N ALA A 28 21.45 15.21 -37.21
CA ALA A 28 20.14 14.55 -37.19
C ALA A 28 20.19 13.14 -36.58
N LYS A 29 21.34 12.46 -36.60
CA LYS A 29 21.55 11.15 -36.01
C LYS A 29 21.72 11.27 -34.48
N LEU A 30 22.48 12.28 -34.03
CA LEU A 30 22.66 12.57 -32.61
C LEU A 30 21.37 13.00 -31.93
N ILE A 31 20.55 13.82 -32.58
CA ILE A 31 19.23 14.22 -32.06
C ILE A 31 18.30 13.01 -32.00
N LYS A 32 18.37 12.09 -32.95
CA LYS A 32 17.57 10.87 -32.97
C LYS A 32 18.04 9.84 -31.91
N GLU A 33 19.35 9.76 -31.66
CA GLU A 33 19.89 8.94 -30.57
C GLU A 33 19.59 9.53 -29.19
N MET A 34 19.67 10.85 -29.00
CA MET A 34 19.29 11.51 -27.75
C MET A 34 17.77 11.51 -27.48
N ALA A 35 16.95 11.41 -28.56
CA ALA A 35 15.49 11.26 -28.42
C ALA A 35 15.06 9.81 -28.21
N THR A 36 15.98 8.84 -28.33
CA THR A 36 15.69 7.42 -28.10
C THR A 36 16.14 6.96 -26.68
N GLU A 37 16.81 7.82 -25.92
CA GLU A 37 17.16 7.52 -24.54
C GLU A 37 16.10 8.04 -23.57
N LYS A 38 15.37 7.15 -23.14
CA LYS A 38 14.46 7.01 -21.98
C LYS A 38 13.00 6.89 -22.35
N SER A 39 12.67 5.87 -23.15
CA SER A 39 11.47 5.14 -22.81
C SER A 39 11.72 4.63 -21.39
N ASP A 40 11.00 5.18 -20.43
CA ASP A 40 10.88 4.65 -19.07
C ASP A 40 10.31 3.22 -19.24
N GLU A 41 11.21 2.26 -19.50
CA GLU A 41 10.85 0.84 -19.63
C GLU A 41 10.53 0.37 -18.23
N THR A 42 9.33 0.78 -17.79
CA THR A 42 8.77 0.36 -16.51
C THR A 42 8.70 -1.15 -16.54
N ASP A 43 9.58 -1.80 -15.78
CA ASP A 43 9.55 -3.24 -15.61
C ASP A 43 8.33 -3.63 -14.78
N TYR A 44 7.23 -3.93 -15.46
CA TYR A 44 5.98 -4.32 -14.82
C TYR A 44 6.05 -5.67 -14.08
N ASP A 45 7.12 -6.42 -14.25
CA ASP A 45 7.35 -7.69 -13.53
C ASP A 45 7.94 -7.49 -12.13
N GLN A 46 8.57 -6.34 -11.87
CA GLN A 46 9.08 -6.04 -10.55
C GLN A 46 7.96 -5.69 -9.54
N ILE A 47 8.28 -5.81 -8.25
CA ILE A 47 7.38 -5.41 -7.16
C ILE A 47 7.77 -4.01 -6.68
N TYR A 48 6.82 -3.10 -6.73
CA TYR A 48 7.03 -1.68 -6.39
C TYR A 48 6.81 -1.40 -4.91
N THR A 49 7.64 -0.56 -4.32
CA THR A 49 7.46 -0.01 -2.97
C THR A 49 6.78 1.36 -2.99
N SER A 50 6.97 2.10 -4.08
CA SER A 50 6.36 3.41 -4.31
C SER A 50 5.61 3.42 -5.64
N VAL A 51 4.40 3.92 -5.66
CA VAL A 51 3.47 3.86 -6.79
C VAL A 51 2.73 5.18 -6.95
N GLN A 52 2.19 5.45 -8.15
CA GLN A 52 1.39 6.65 -8.39
C GLN A 52 -0.01 6.53 -7.78
N VAL A 53 -0.63 5.35 -7.89
CA VAL A 53 -1.91 5.03 -7.26
C VAL A 53 -1.71 3.82 -6.36
N GLN A 54 -2.05 3.97 -5.08
CA GLN A 54 -1.91 2.90 -4.09
C GLN A 54 -2.94 1.79 -4.31
N ALA A 55 -2.55 0.55 -4.01
CA ALA A 55 -3.52 -0.54 -3.91
C ALA A 55 -4.54 -0.27 -2.79
N VAL A 56 -5.81 -0.61 -3.05
CA VAL A 56 -6.91 -0.35 -2.11
C VAL A 56 -7.72 -1.61 -1.87
N PRO A 57 -7.99 -1.99 -0.61
CA PRO A 57 -8.86 -3.11 -0.30
C PRO A 57 -10.32 -2.81 -0.65
N PRO A 58 -11.17 -3.84 -0.87
CA PRO A 58 -12.58 -3.66 -1.12
C PRO A 58 -13.26 -2.85 -0.02
N GLY A 59 -13.99 -1.81 -0.43
CA GLY A 59 -14.62 -0.86 0.49
C GLY A 59 -13.67 0.06 1.25
N GLY A 60 -12.37 0.06 0.89
CA GLY A 60 -11.34 0.90 1.48
C GLY A 60 -10.77 0.35 2.80
N MET A 61 -9.80 1.06 3.34
CA MET A 61 -9.05 0.59 4.52
C MET A 61 -9.93 0.42 5.76
N ASN A 62 -10.98 1.21 5.93
CA ASN A 62 -11.88 1.08 7.08
C ASN A 62 -12.72 -0.20 7.01
N ALA A 63 -13.20 -0.58 5.81
CA ALA A 63 -13.90 -1.85 5.62
C ALA A 63 -12.95 -3.04 5.86
N PHE A 64 -11.71 -2.92 5.41
CA PHE A 64 -10.70 -3.95 5.62
C PHE A 64 -10.34 -4.14 7.10
N ARG A 65 -10.23 -3.06 7.88
CA ARG A 65 -10.05 -3.15 9.34
C ARG A 65 -11.22 -3.87 10.02
N LYS A 66 -12.46 -3.58 9.61
CA LYS A 66 -13.66 -4.31 10.11
C LYS A 66 -13.62 -5.78 9.73
N TYR A 67 -13.22 -6.10 8.48
CA TYR A 67 -13.04 -7.47 8.03
C TYR A 67 -12.00 -8.21 8.88
N ILE A 68 -10.84 -7.61 9.15
CA ILE A 68 -9.83 -8.19 10.04
C ILE A 68 -10.45 -8.44 11.42
N ALA A 69 -11.08 -7.43 12.03
CA ALA A 69 -11.65 -7.53 13.36
C ALA A 69 -12.72 -8.64 13.49
N SER A 70 -13.52 -8.86 12.45
CA SER A 70 -14.56 -9.89 12.44
C SER A 70 -14.06 -11.28 12.08
N SER A 71 -12.94 -11.36 11.35
CA SER A 71 -12.40 -12.64 10.82
C SER A 71 -11.27 -13.21 11.68
N PHE A 72 -10.63 -12.38 12.50
CA PHE A 72 -9.50 -12.76 13.32
C PHE A 72 -9.95 -13.56 14.54
N ARG A 73 -9.43 -14.76 14.69
CA ARG A 73 -9.67 -15.65 15.83
C ARG A 73 -8.64 -15.35 16.90
N LEU A 74 -9.11 -14.88 18.06
CA LEU A 74 -8.22 -14.60 19.19
C LEU A 74 -7.89 -15.88 19.93
N PRO A 75 -6.63 -16.04 20.39
CA PRO A 75 -6.26 -17.14 21.27
C PRO A 75 -6.90 -16.99 22.65
N GLU A 76 -7.04 -18.08 23.38
CA GLU A 76 -7.38 -18.05 24.80
C GLU A 76 -6.16 -17.57 25.60
N VAL A 77 -6.42 -16.69 26.55
CA VAL A 77 -5.40 -16.11 27.45
C VAL A 77 -5.95 -16.08 28.89
N ASP A 78 -5.04 -16.19 29.85
CA ASP A 78 -5.40 -16.12 31.27
C ASP A 78 -5.59 -14.67 31.75
N GLU A 79 -4.88 -13.73 31.13
CA GLU A 79 -4.93 -12.31 31.46
C GLU A 79 -5.11 -11.45 30.22
N THR A 80 -5.78 -10.30 30.40
CA THR A 80 -5.94 -9.34 29.30
C THR A 80 -4.57 -8.85 28.83
N THR A 81 -4.29 -9.02 27.54
CA THR A 81 -3.04 -8.62 26.92
C THR A 81 -3.28 -7.90 25.59
N THR A 82 -2.27 -7.18 25.12
CA THR A 82 -2.29 -6.55 23.80
C THR A 82 -1.41 -7.34 22.85
N GLY A 83 -2.01 -7.81 21.75
CA GLY A 83 -1.30 -8.45 20.65
C GLY A 83 -0.97 -7.45 19.55
N THR A 84 0.22 -7.58 18.98
CA THR A 84 0.63 -6.80 17.79
C THR A 84 1.19 -7.73 16.73
N VAL A 85 0.71 -7.60 15.50
CA VAL A 85 1.24 -8.29 14.32
C VAL A 85 1.56 -7.25 13.26
N ILE A 86 2.74 -7.34 12.66
CA ILE A 86 3.09 -6.57 11.46
C ILE A 86 3.21 -7.55 10.31
N ALA A 87 2.29 -7.46 9.36
CA ALA A 87 2.28 -8.28 8.17
C ALA A 87 2.76 -7.46 6.96
N LYS A 88 3.70 -8.02 6.19
CA LYS A 88 4.13 -7.52 4.88
C LYS A 88 3.67 -8.51 3.82
N PHE A 89 3.12 -8.01 2.72
CA PHE A 89 2.64 -8.85 1.61
C PHE A 89 2.73 -8.09 0.29
N VAL A 90 2.45 -8.77 -0.80
CA VAL A 90 2.37 -8.17 -2.13
C VAL A 90 0.92 -8.19 -2.60
N VAL A 91 0.42 -7.03 -3.01
CA VAL A 91 -0.80 -6.94 -3.81
C VAL A 91 -0.38 -7.06 -5.27
N TRP A 92 -0.82 -8.14 -5.91
CA TRP A 92 -0.51 -8.40 -7.30
C TRP A 92 -1.36 -7.53 -8.24
N ASP A 93 -0.96 -7.48 -9.49
CA ASP A 93 -1.63 -6.74 -10.57
C ASP A 93 -3.06 -7.24 -10.85
N ASP A 94 -3.38 -8.48 -10.45
CA ASP A 94 -4.73 -9.05 -10.47
C ASP A 94 -5.54 -8.77 -9.18
N GLY A 95 -4.97 -8.03 -8.23
CA GLY A 95 -5.56 -7.69 -6.94
C GLY A 95 -5.44 -8.79 -5.87
N SER A 96 -4.85 -9.94 -6.16
CA SER A 96 -4.64 -10.99 -5.17
C SER A 96 -3.54 -10.61 -4.18
N ILE A 97 -3.70 -11.04 -2.92
CA ILE A 97 -2.65 -10.92 -1.90
C ILE A 97 -1.77 -12.17 -1.96
N ARG A 98 -0.45 -11.97 -2.08
CA ARG A 98 0.55 -13.05 -2.10
C ARG A 98 1.78 -12.69 -1.27
N ASP A 99 2.67 -13.65 -1.07
CA ASP A 99 3.97 -13.48 -0.40
C ASP A 99 3.84 -12.85 1.00
N ILE A 100 2.87 -13.36 1.78
CA ILE A 100 2.56 -12.86 3.11
C ILE A 100 3.67 -13.28 4.07
N GLN A 101 4.31 -12.29 4.70
CA GLN A 101 5.36 -12.44 5.69
C GLN A 101 4.98 -11.75 6.98
N ILE A 102 5.17 -12.41 8.11
CA ILE A 102 5.02 -11.81 9.42
C ILE A 102 6.37 -11.21 9.83
N VAL A 103 6.44 -9.89 9.80
CA VAL A 103 7.65 -9.13 10.15
C VAL A 103 7.83 -9.05 11.67
N LYS A 104 6.71 -8.98 12.40
CA LYS A 104 6.70 -8.91 13.86
C LYS A 104 5.44 -9.57 14.41
N GLU A 105 5.61 -10.32 15.50
CA GLU A 105 4.54 -10.83 16.36
C GLU A 105 4.91 -10.57 17.82
N SER A 106 3.99 -10.04 18.61
CA SER A 106 4.18 -9.79 20.04
C SER A 106 2.84 -9.87 20.77
N PRO A 107 2.72 -10.60 21.88
CA PRO A 107 3.71 -11.54 22.39
C PRO A 107 3.91 -12.72 21.43
N ALA A 108 5.10 -13.29 21.45
CA ALA A 108 5.39 -14.49 20.66
C ALA A 108 4.66 -15.70 21.22
N GLY A 109 4.32 -16.67 20.36
CA GLY A 109 3.76 -17.95 20.76
C GLY A 109 2.22 -17.99 20.87
N LEU A 110 1.53 -16.85 20.72
CA LEU A 110 0.06 -16.80 20.70
C LEU A 110 -0.55 -17.19 19.35
N GLY A 111 0.26 -17.40 18.30
CA GLY A 111 -0.19 -17.78 16.96
C GLY A 111 -0.89 -16.65 16.20
N LEU A 112 -0.75 -15.42 16.64
CA LEU A 112 -1.37 -14.25 16.01
C LEU A 112 -0.89 -14.06 14.57
N GLY A 113 0.39 -14.33 14.31
CA GLY A 113 0.96 -14.26 12.96
C GLY A 113 0.37 -15.30 12.03
N LYS A 114 0.21 -16.54 12.48
CA LYS A 114 -0.44 -17.61 11.71
C LYS A 114 -1.89 -17.26 11.36
N GLU A 115 -2.61 -16.70 12.31
CA GLU A 115 -3.99 -16.26 12.11
C GLU A 115 -4.07 -15.07 11.13
N ALA A 116 -3.15 -14.11 11.21
CA ALA A 116 -3.04 -13.02 10.26
C ALA A 116 -2.83 -13.53 8.83
N VAL A 117 -1.91 -14.49 8.63
CA VAL A 117 -1.72 -15.13 7.32
C VAL A 117 -3.02 -15.72 6.80
N ARG A 118 -3.76 -16.47 7.64
CA ARG A 118 -5.06 -17.06 7.27
C ARG A 118 -6.06 -15.98 6.84
N VAL A 119 -6.17 -14.89 7.60
CA VAL A 119 -7.12 -13.80 7.31
C VAL A 119 -6.75 -13.09 6.00
N PHE A 120 -5.48 -12.78 5.77
CA PHE A 120 -5.05 -12.14 4.53
C PHE A 120 -5.20 -13.05 3.31
N THR A 121 -4.90 -14.34 3.44
CA THR A 121 -5.08 -15.32 2.35
C THR A 121 -6.54 -15.44 1.91
N ASN A 122 -7.49 -15.29 2.86
CA ASN A 122 -8.93 -15.35 2.58
C ASN A 122 -9.54 -13.98 2.27
N SER A 123 -8.74 -12.94 2.15
CA SER A 123 -9.23 -11.62 1.78
C SER A 123 -9.76 -11.59 0.35
N ALA A 124 -10.83 -10.83 0.14
CA ALA A 124 -11.28 -10.51 -1.22
C ALA A 124 -10.19 -9.74 -2.00
N LYS A 125 -10.23 -9.84 -3.32
CA LYS A 125 -9.27 -9.15 -4.19
C LYS A 125 -9.30 -7.64 -3.97
N TRP A 126 -8.11 -7.05 -3.95
CA TRP A 126 -7.90 -5.61 -3.86
C TRP A 126 -7.96 -4.95 -5.24
N THR A 127 -8.19 -3.66 -5.29
CA THR A 127 -7.84 -2.85 -6.46
C THR A 127 -6.31 -2.71 -6.45
N PRO A 128 -5.59 -3.17 -7.50
CA PRO A 128 -4.14 -3.13 -7.51
C PRO A 128 -3.59 -1.71 -7.59
N GLY A 129 -2.35 -1.52 -7.18
CA GLY A 129 -1.62 -0.28 -7.39
C GLY A 129 -1.42 0.01 -8.87
N GLN A 130 -1.21 1.28 -9.23
CA GLN A 130 -0.99 1.65 -10.62
C GLN A 130 0.26 2.52 -10.78
N TYR A 131 0.93 2.31 -11.89
CA TYR A 131 2.02 3.14 -12.38
C TYR A 131 1.87 3.34 -13.90
N ASN A 132 1.93 4.59 -14.37
CA ASN A 132 1.67 4.95 -15.77
C ASN A 132 0.35 4.36 -16.34
N GLY A 133 -0.71 4.33 -15.51
CA GLY A 133 -2.04 3.83 -15.88
C GLY A 133 -2.16 2.31 -15.98
N ARG A 134 -1.11 1.55 -15.67
CA ARG A 134 -1.13 0.09 -15.65
C ARG A 134 -1.11 -0.46 -14.22
N SER A 135 -1.83 -1.56 -14.00
CA SER A 135 -1.77 -2.29 -12.73
C SER A 135 -0.39 -2.91 -12.53
N ILE A 136 0.12 -2.81 -11.32
CA ILE A 136 1.44 -3.31 -10.94
C ILE A 136 1.39 -4.08 -9.63
N LYS A 137 2.43 -4.88 -9.38
CA LYS A 137 2.65 -5.57 -8.12
C LYS A 137 3.20 -4.58 -7.09
N GLN A 138 2.58 -4.49 -5.92
CA GLN A 138 2.96 -3.52 -4.89
C GLN A 138 3.18 -4.18 -3.53
N TYR A 139 4.30 -3.85 -2.85
CA TYR A 139 4.49 -4.17 -1.45
C TYR A 139 3.53 -3.38 -0.56
N TYR A 140 2.95 -4.07 0.40
CA TYR A 140 2.10 -3.49 1.42
C TYR A 140 2.51 -3.96 2.81
N THR A 141 2.40 -3.07 3.81
CA THR A 141 2.69 -3.44 5.20
C THR A 141 1.57 -2.92 6.09
N ILE A 142 0.98 -3.80 6.88
CA ILE A 142 -0.12 -3.46 7.78
C ILE A 142 0.23 -3.86 9.20
N PRO A 143 0.23 -2.90 10.16
CA PRO A 143 0.23 -3.20 11.57
C PRO A 143 -1.20 -3.52 12.03
N ILE A 144 -1.35 -4.60 12.80
CA ILE A 144 -2.59 -5.04 13.46
C ILE A 144 -2.33 -4.99 14.95
N SER A 145 -3.16 -4.26 15.69
CA SER A 145 -3.16 -4.25 17.16
C SER A 145 -4.48 -4.83 17.65
N LEU A 146 -4.40 -5.80 18.56
CA LEU A 146 -5.51 -6.57 19.07
C LEU A 146 -5.50 -6.50 20.59
N GLN A 147 -6.67 -6.29 21.20
CA GLN A 147 -6.86 -6.48 22.63
C GLN A 147 -7.48 -7.87 22.84
N ILE A 148 -6.80 -8.70 23.62
CA ILE A 148 -7.15 -10.09 23.87
C ILE A 148 -7.50 -10.20 25.36
N ALA A 149 -8.72 -10.64 25.68
CA ALA A 149 -9.17 -10.79 27.04
C ALA A 149 -9.61 -12.24 27.30
N PRO A 150 -9.49 -12.74 28.53
CA PRO A 150 -10.04 -14.03 28.91
C PRO A 150 -11.53 -14.11 28.61
N VAL A 151 -11.98 -15.30 28.22
CA VAL A 151 -13.40 -15.54 27.85
C VAL A 151 -14.37 -15.27 29.00
N ASP A 152 -13.96 -15.56 30.24
CA ASP A 152 -14.73 -15.33 31.46
C ASP A 152 -14.98 -13.83 31.76
N LYS A 153 -14.10 -12.94 31.28
CA LYS A 153 -14.27 -11.50 31.42
C LYS A 153 -15.16 -10.87 30.35
N ILE A 154 -15.39 -11.59 29.24
CA ILE A 154 -16.26 -11.13 28.16
C ILE A 154 -17.73 -11.39 28.49
N VAL A 155 -18.00 -12.44 29.25
CA VAL A 155 -19.36 -12.80 29.74
C VAL A 155 -19.58 -12.21 31.13
N GLN A 156 -19.73 -10.91 31.25
CA GLN A 156 -20.34 -10.35 32.43
C GLN A 156 -21.86 -10.59 32.33
N PRO A 157 -22.50 -11.31 33.27
CA PRO A 157 -23.96 -11.38 33.30
C PRO A 157 -24.47 -9.95 33.43
N ILE A 158 -25.42 -9.59 32.57
CA ILE A 158 -26.20 -8.35 32.75
C ILE A 158 -26.74 -8.43 34.17
N LYS A 159 -26.21 -7.62 35.10
CA LYS A 159 -26.81 -7.45 36.40
C LYS A 159 -28.26 -7.05 36.16
N GLU A 160 -29.15 -7.97 36.45
CA GLU A 160 -30.57 -7.73 36.47
C GLU A 160 -30.79 -6.45 37.29
N ILE A 161 -31.29 -5.42 36.64
CA ILE A 161 -31.68 -4.19 37.30
C ILE A 161 -32.88 -4.58 38.12
N GLU A 162 -32.67 -4.89 39.39
CA GLU A 162 -33.75 -5.06 40.35
C GLU A 162 -34.63 -3.82 40.28
N ALA A 163 -35.84 -4.05 39.80
CA ALA A 163 -36.90 -3.05 39.82
C ALA A 163 -37.08 -2.56 41.25
N SER A 164 -36.78 -1.31 41.50
CA SER A 164 -37.13 -0.64 42.76
C SER A 164 -38.61 -0.86 43.06
N PRO A 165 -38.94 -1.34 44.26
CA PRO A 165 -40.34 -1.47 44.63
C PRO A 165 -40.98 -0.08 44.68
N LYS A 166 -42.10 0.06 43.96
CA LYS A 166 -43.01 1.20 44.10
C LYS A 166 -43.40 1.34 45.56
N LYS A 167 -43.08 2.46 46.16
CA LYS A 167 -43.61 2.89 47.44
C LYS A 167 -44.98 3.48 47.18
N ASP A 168 -45.99 2.85 47.74
CA ASP A 168 -47.36 3.38 47.93
C ASP A 168 -47.39 4.62 48.81
#